data_80b2c60c67508611c19b48a171e4c29e
#
_entry.id   80b2c60c67508611c19b48a171e4c29e
#
_cell.length_a   1.000
_cell.length_b   1.000
_cell.length_c   1.000
_cell.angle_alpha   90.00
_cell.angle_beta   90.00
_cell.angle_gamma   90.00
#
_symmetry.space_group_name_H-M   'P 1'
#
loop_
_entity.id
_entity.type
_entity.pdbx_description
1 polymer ?
#
loop_
_entity_poly.entity_id
_entity_poly.type
_entity_poly.pdbx_seq_one_letter_code
_entity_poly.pdbx_strand_id
1 'polypeptide(L)'
;MPHLFTDRRGGESLGVYESLNLALHVGDDPTVVASNRTVIGAAQFMNQVHGDEIKVVDAISSEIPTCDGLITTTPNLALAVMVADCIPLLLISKEAVGAIHVGRAGLVNRIAVKAVQQMRSLGAIELHAILGPSICGGCYEVPFQMQQDVIAEHPRAFATTYKGTPGLDLSKALIAELVAAGVSYEASTSCTFEDEMYFSHRRQNPTGRFAGVVSL
;
A
#
# COMPACT_ATOMS: atom_id res chain seq x y z
N MET A 1 17.37 2.35 5.93
CA MET A 1 16.81 3.32 4.98
C MET A 1 15.60 3.97 5.59
N PRO A 2 15.39 5.27 5.40
CA PRO A 2 14.26 5.95 5.98
C PRO A 2 12.97 5.45 5.33
N HIS A 3 12.03 5.05 6.17
CA HIS A 3 10.67 4.72 5.77
C HIS A 3 9.71 5.15 6.87
N LEU A 4 8.46 5.41 6.50
CA LEU A 4 7.40 5.73 7.45
C LEU A 4 6.03 5.29 6.89
N PHE A 5 5.09 5.08 7.80
CA PHE A 5 3.66 5.08 7.48
C PHE A 5 3.04 6.26 8.19
N THR A 6 2.31 7.11 7.45
CA THR A 6 1.53 8.17 8.06
C THR A 6 0.28 7.61 8.72
N ASP A 7 -0.33 8.36 9.57
CA ASP A 7 -1.70 8.14 10.02
C ASP A 7 -2.58 9.34 9.58
N ARG A 8 -3.81 9.45 10.08
CA ARG A 8 -4.70 10.54 9.68
C ARG A 8 -4.46 11.87 10.39
N ARG A 9 -3.51 11.95 11.35
CA ARG A 9 -3.25 13.15 12.16
C ARG A 9 -2.23 14.08 11.50
N GLY A 10 -2.31 15.37 11.88
CA GLY A 10 -1.29 16.37 11.55
C GLY A 10 -1.49 17.08 10.21
N GLY A 11 -2.68 16.97 9.63
CA GLY A 11 -3.06 17.72 8.42
C GLY A 11 -4.16 18.75 8.69
N GLU A 12 -4.65 19.35 7.61
CA GLU A 12 -5.61 20.45 7.61
C GLU A 12 -6.97 20.08 6.98
N SER A 13 -7.11 18.88 6.41
CA SER A 13 -8.38 18.43 5.84
C SER A 13 -9.47 18.30 6.90
N LEU A 14 -10.72 18.50 6.51
CA LEU A 14 -11.87 18.52 7.41
C LEU A 14 -12.87 17.39 7.11
N GLY A 15 -13.78 17.12 8.05
CA GLY A 15 -14.87 16.19 7.89
C GLY A 15 -14.37 14.76 7.68
N VAL A 16 -14.86 14.10 6.62
CA VAL A 16 -14.51 12.69 6.32
C VAL A 16 -13.03 12.50 5.94
N TYR A 17 -12.32 13.58 5.67
CA TYR A 17 -10.90 13.61 5.29
C TYR A 17 -9.97 14.01 6.46
N GLU A 18 -10.53 14.30 7.64
CA GLU A 18 -9.76 14.78 8.81
C GLU A 18 -8.70 13.77 9.25
N SER A 19 -7.43 14.21 9.33
CA SER A 19 -6.93 15.51 8.96
C SER A 19 -5.85 15.44 7.87
N LEU A 20 -4.96 14.42 7.85
CA LEU A 20 -3.83 14.28 6.94
C LEU A 20 -4.22 13.44 5.71
N ASN A 21 -5.23 13.88 4.96
CA ASN A 21 -5.53 13.26 3.69
C ASN A 21 -4.48 13.64 2.63
N LEU A 22 -3.89 12.64 1.97
CA LEU A 22 -2.84 12.80 0.96
C LEU A 22 -3.35 12.58 -0.48
N ALA A 23 -4.64 12.23 -0.64
CA ALA A 23 -5.20 11.85 -1.94
C ALA A 23 -6.00 12.99 -2.59
N LEU A 24 -5.65 13.32 -3.83
CA LEU A 24 -6.36 14.32 -4.65
C LEU A 24 -7.65 13.80 -5.29
N HIS A 25 -7.81 12.47 -5.41
CA HIS A 25 -8.91 11.83 -6.18
C HIS A 25 -10.12 11.44 -5.33
N VAL A 26 -10.16 11.83 -4.06
CA VAL A 26 -11.24 11.41 -3.12
C VAL A 26 -12.32 12.47 -2.93
N GLY A 27 -12.14 13.68 -3.48
CA GLY A 27 -13.11 14.79 -3.42
C GLY A 27 -12.83 15.81 -2.30
N ASP A 28 -11.65 15.79 -1.72
CA ASP A 28 -11.15 16.81 -0.80
C ASP A 28 -10.64 18.06 -1.56
N ASP A 29 -10.42 19.17 -0.86
CA ASP A 29 -9.85 20.40 -1.43
C ASP A 29 -8.39 20.16 -1.88
N PRO A 30 -8.08 20.32 -3.18
CA PRO A 30 -6.74 20.06 -3.70
C PRO A 30 -5.65 20.93 -3.07
N THR A 31 -5.97 22.16 -2.62
CA THR A 31 -5.01 23.06 -1.99
C THR A 31 -4.66 22.59 -0.59
N VAL A 32 -5.64 22.09 0.14
CA VAL A 32 -5.43 21.48 1.48
C VAL A 32 -4.64 20.18 1.34
N VAL A 33 -4.95 19.33 0.37
CA VAL A 33 -4.17 18.11 0.11
C VAL A 33 -2.74 18.43 -0.28
N ALA A 34 -2.50 19.48 -1.07
CA ALA A 34 -1.15 19.93 -1.40
C ALA A 34 -0.38 20.38 -0.15
N SER A 35 -1.02 21.12 0.77
CA SER A 35 -0.46 21.48 2.10
C SER A 35 -0.13 20.22 2.91
N ASN A 36 -1.07 19.28 3.02
CA ASN A 36 -0.87 18.02 3.74
C ASN A 36 0.33 17.22 3.21
N ARG A 37 0.52 17.19 1.89
CA ARG A 37 1.66 16.49 1.28
C ARG A 37 3.01 17.06 1.69
N THR A 38 3.09 18.33 2.09
CA THR A 38 4.35 18.93 2.57
C THR A 38 4.84 18.30 3.88
N VAL A 39 3.93 17.71 4.67
CA VAL A 39 4.26 17.03 5.95
C VAL A 39 5.19 15.83 5.74
N ILE A 40 5.03 15.12 4.62
CA ILE A 40 5.87 13.96 4.29
C ILE A 40 7.10 14.32 3.44
N GLY A 41 7.26 15.59 3.09
CA GLY A 41 8.31 16.06 2.19
C GLY A 41 8.04 15.76 0.72
N ALA A 42 9.01 16.08 -0.12
CA ALA A 42 8.89 15.82 -1.55
C ALA A 42 8.99 14.32 -1.85
N ALA A 43 7.97 13.76 -2.49
CA ALA A 43 7.90 12.36 -2.86
C ALA A 43 7.24 12.17 -4.23
N GLN A 44 7.64 11.13 -4.96
CA GLN A 44 6.93 10.70 -6.15
C GLN A 44 5.69 9.90 -5.74
N PHE A 45 4.53 10.41 -6.12
CA PHE A 45 3.24 9.71 -6.02
C PHE A 45 2.91 9.00 -7.34
N MET A 46 1.93 8.09 -7.30
CA MET A 46 1.38 7.42 -8.46
C MET A 46 -0.15 7.52 -8.50
N ASN A 47 -0.72 7.44 -9.69
CA ASN A 47 -2.15 7.28 -9.90
C ASN A 47 -2.46 5.77 -9.84
N GLN A 48 -2.94 5.30 -8.69
CA GLN A 48 -3.21 3.89 -8.39
C GLN A 48 -4.54 3.46 -8.99
N VAL A 49 -4.53 2.38 -9.75
CA VAL A 49 -5.70 1.86 -10.49
C VAL A 49 -6.08 0.43 -10.09
N HIS A 50 -5.48 -0.09 -9.02
CA HIS A 50 -5.61 -1.48 -8.54
C HIS A 50 -5.17 -2.50 -9.59
N GLY A 51 -4.17 -2.14 -10.40
CA GLY A 51 -3.51 -2.99 -11.37
C GLY A 51 -2.28 -3.70 -10.81
N ASP A 52 -1.33 -3.96 -11.70
CA ASP A 52 -0.07 -4.63 -11.38
C ASP A 52 1.11 -4.04 -12.17
N GLU A 53 0.91 -2.86 -12.78
CA GLU A 53 1.98 -2.14 -13.45
C GLU A 53 2.92 -1.52 -12.42
N ILE A 54 4.23 -1.64 -12.69
CA ILE A 54 5.30 -1.09 -11.85
C ILE A 54 6.18 -0.21 -12.73
N LYS A 55 6.51 0.98 -12.24
CA LYS A 55 7.41 1.90 -12.94
C LYS A 55 8.67 2.17 -12.14
N VAL A 56 9.80 2.17 -12.84
CA VAL A 56 11.07 2.65 -12.30
C VAL A 56 11.16 4.15 -12.58
N VAL A 57 11.48 4.92 -11.53
CA VAL A 57 11.58 6.39 -11.60
C VAL A 57 12.92 6.85 -11.06
N ASP A 58 13.47 7.89 -11.64
CA ASP A 58 14.77 8.47 -11.30
C ASP A 58 14.68 9.92 -10.77
N ALA A 59 13.49 10.52 -10.86
CA ALA A 59 13.20 11.86 -10.38
C ALA A 59 11.72 12.02 -10.03
N ILE A 60 11.38 13.07 -9.28
CA ILE A 60 9.99 13.48 -9.07
C ILE A 60 9.50 14.16 -10.35
N SER A 61 8.46 13.60 -10.95
CA SER A 61 7.80 14.12 -12.13
C SER A 61 6.52 14.87 -11.79
N SER A 62 6.26 15.97 -12.50
CA SER A 62 4.95 16.63 -12.45
C SER A 62 3.85 15.81 -13.14
N GLU A 63 4.21 14.95 -14.08
CA GLU A 63 3.30 13.96 -14.65
C GLU A 63 3.26 12.73 -13.75
N ILE A 64 2.15 12.56 -13.05
CA ILE A 64 1.97 11.46 -12.10
C ILE A 64 1.80 10.14 -12.87
N PRO A 65 2.71 9.15 -12.71
CA PRO A 65 2.62 7.89 -13.43
C PRO A 65 1.38 7.09 -13.00
N THR A 66 0.68 6.51 -13.97
CA THR A 66 -0.40 5.55 -13.70
C THR A 66 0.21 4.17 -13.54
N CYS A 67 0.18 3.64 -12.33
CA CYS A 67 0.71 2.32 -11.94
C CYS A 67 0.29 2.01 -10.51
N ASP A 68 0.60 0.82 -10.02
CA ASP A 68 0.37 0.40 -8.64
C ASP A 68 1.69 0.04 -7.91
N GLY A 69 2.83 0.29 -8.54
CA GLY A 69 4.14 0.16 -7.94
C GLY A 69 5.13 1.18 -8.51
N LEU A 70 5.94 1.76 -7.61
CA LEU A 70 7.10 2.59 -7.96
C LEU A 70 8.35 1.94 -7.39
N ILE A 71 9.42 1.95 -8.18
CA ILE A 71 10.77 1.51 -7.75
C ILE A 71 11.76 2.62 -8.13
N THR A 72 12.78 2.83 -7.29
CA THR A 72 13.89 3.71 -7.61
C THR A 72 15.22 3.15 -7.14
N THR A 73 16.28 3.48 -7.89
CA THR A 73 17.69 3.29 -7.51
C THR A 73 18.36 4.63 -7.23
N THR A 74 17.62 5.73 -7.29
CA THR A 74 18.12 7.09 -7.08
C THR A 74 18.16 7.42 -5.59
N PRO A 75 19.34 7.75 -5.02
CA PRO A 75 19.45 8.16 -3.63
C PRO A 75 18.59 9.40 -3.31
N ASN A 76 18.00 9.42 -2.12
CA ASN A 76 17.15 10.50 -1.61
C ASN A 76 15.86 10.78 -2.41
N LEU A 77 15.52 9.98 -3.40
CA LEU A 77 14.23 10.04 -4.05
C LEU A 77 13.20 9.27 -3.22
N ALA A 78 12.25 9.98 -2.61
CA ALA A 78 11.18 9.37 -1.86
C ALA A 78 10.04 8.91 -2.78
N LEU A 79 9.51 7.71 -2.53
CA LEU A 79 8.35 7.13 -3.19
C LEU A 79 7.20 7.03 -2.19
N ALA A 80 5.98 7.33 -2.63
CA ALA A 80 4.78 7.27 -1.78
C ALA A 80 3.70 6.38 -2.38
N VAL A 81 3.15 5.47 -1.57
CA VAL A 81 1.97 4.66 -1.87
C VAL A 81 0.84 5.04 -0.93
N MET A 82 -0.34 5.38 -1.49
CA MET A 82 -1.50 5.83 -0.72
C MET A 82 -2.51 4.70 -0.56
N VAL A 83 -3.07 4.57 0.65
CA VAL A 83 -4.03 3.51 0.96
C VAL A 83 -5.14 3.96 1.92
N ALA A 84 -6.25 3.22 1.90
CA ALA A 84 -7.25 3.11 2.94
C ALA A 84 -7.81 1.70 2.82
N ASP A 85 -7.30 0.77 3.61
CA ASP A 85 -7.53 -0.67 3.70
C ASP A 85 -6.57 -1.57 2.90
N CYS A 86 -6.18 -1.20 1.66
CA CYS A 86 -5.16 -1.96 0.92
C CYS A 86 -3.80 -1.94 1.67
N ILE A 87 -2.92 -2.87 1.36
CA ILE A 87 -1.61 -2.99 2.00
C ILE A 87 -0.63 -2.03 1.33
N PRO A 88 -0.07 -1.04 2.05
CA PRO A 88 1.07 -0.28 1.58
C PRO A 88 2.32 -1.13 1.81
N LEU A 89 2.84 -1.77 0.76
CA LEU A 89 4.05 -2.57 0.82
C LEU A 89 5.25 -1.73 0.46
N LEU A 90 6.23 -1.66 1.36
CA LEU A 90 7.54 -1.06 1.12
C LEU A 90 8.58 -2.17 0.95
N LEU A 91 9.32 -2.13 -0.15
CA LEU A 91 10.43 -3.04 -0.42
C LEU A 91 11.74 -2.28 -0.30
N ILE A 92 12.70 -2.84 0.44
CA ILE A 92 13.95 -2.18 0.76
C ILE A 92 15.13 -3.11 0.44
N SER A 93 16.12 -2.58 -0.27
CA SER A 93 17.46 -3.14 -0.40
C SER A 93 18.50 -2.01 -0.40
N LYS A 94 19.78 -2.34 -0.42
CA LYS A 94 20.85 -1.34 -0.50
C LYS A 94 20.90 -0.65 -1.86
N GLU A 95 20.42 -1.31 -2.90
CA GLU A 95 20.53 -0.91 -4.30
C GLU A 95 19.26 -0.22 -4.82
N ALA A 96 18.10 -0.52 -4.22
CA ALA A 96 16.81 -0.02 -4.67
C ALA A 96 15.78 -0.01 -3.54
N VAL A 97 14.77 0.84 -3.68
CA VAL A 97 13.56 0.81 -2.84
C VAL A 97 12.31 0.80 -3.70
N GLY A 98 11.21 0.27 -3.17
CA GLY A 98 9.93 0.22 -3.85
C GLY A 98 8.76 0.55 -2.92
N ALA A 99 7.76 1.27 -3.46
CA ALA A 99 6.49 1.55 -2.81
C ALA A 99 5.37 0.94 -3.66
N ILE A 100 4.71 -0.10 -3.13
CA ILE A 100 3.80 -0.98 -3.88
C ILE A 100 2.42 -0.97 -3.23
N HIS A 101 1.39 -0.74 -4.03
CA HIS A 101 -0.01 -0.82 -3.63
C HIS A 101 -0.53 -2.25 -3.81
N VAL A 102 -0.79 -2.94 -2.73
CA VAL A 102 -1.30 -4.31 -2.78
C VAL A 102 -2.74 -4.34 -2.28
N GLY A 103 -3.68 -4.15 -3.19
CA GLY A 103 -5.09 -4.46 -3.00
C GLY A 103 -5.38 -5.92 -3.40
N ARG A 104 -6.64 -6.35 -3.33
CA ARG A 104 -7.05 -7.70 -3.73
C ARG A 104 -6.63 -8.05 -5.18
N ALA A 105 -6.87 -7.16 -6.13
CA ALA A 105 -6.49 -7.38 -7.52
C ALA A 105 -4.97 -7.44 -7.68
N GLY A 106 -4.22 -6.54 -7.02
CA GLY A 106 -2.76 -6.56 -7.02
C GLY A 106 -2.18 -7.85 -6.45
N LEU A 107 -2.78 -8.41 -5.37
CA LEU A 107 -2.40 -9.72 -4.85
C LEU A 107 -2.64 -10.83 -5.88
N VAL A 108 -3.84 -10.91 -6.45
CA VAL A 108 -4.17 -11.93 -7.47
C VAL A 108 -3.25 -11.83 -8.69
N ASN A 109 -2.89 -10.62 -9.11
CA ASN A 109 -1.95 -10.38 -10.21
C ASN A 109 -0.47 -10.47 -9.79
N ARG A 110 -0.19 -10.80 -8.52
CA ARG A 110 1.15 -11.00 -7.96
C ARG A 110 2.07 -9.78 -8.10
N ILE A 111 1.55 -8.58 -7.89
CA ILE A 111 2.32 -7.34 -8.03
C ILE A 111 3.57 -7.32 -7.14
N ALA A 112 3.49 -7.87 -5.93
CA ALA A 112 4.63 -7.93 -5.01
C ALA A 112 5.77 -8.81 -5.55
N VAL A 113 5.44 -9.97 -6.13
CA VAL A 113 6.44 -10.87 -6.74
C VAL A 113 7.08 -10.20 -7.96
N LYS A 114 6.28 -9.52 -8.79
CA LYS A 114 6.77 -8.74 -9.93
C LYS A 114 7.72 -7.63 -9.48
N ALA A 115 7.38 -6.90 -8.41
CA ALA A 115 8.23 -5.85 -7.84
C ALA A 115 9.57 -6.43 -7.33
N VAL A 116 9.54 -7.55 -6.62
CA VAL A 116 10.75 -8.26 -6.17
C VAL A 116 11.63 -8.66 -7.35
N GLN A 117 11.04 -9.22 -8.41
CA GLN A 117 11.78 -9.61 -9.61
C GLN A 117 12.41 -8.39 -10.30
N GLN A 118 11.66 -7.30 -10.42
CA GLN A 118 12.15 -6.06 -11.03
C GLN A 118 13.27 -5.43 -10.20
N MET A 119 13.15 -5.38 -8.86
CA MET A 119 14.23 -4.88 -8.00
C MET A 119 15.49 -5.75 -8.13
N ARG A 120 15.35 -7.07 -8.20
CA ARG A 120 16.48 -7.99 -8.45
C ARG A 120 17.15 -7.74 -9.82
N SER A 121 16.38 -7.44 -10.85
CA SER A 121 16.94 -7.09 -12.16
C SER A 121 17.71 -5.77 -12.14
N LEU A 122 17.43 -4.90 -11.17
CA LEU A 122 18.15 -3.65 -10.90
C LEU A 122 19.34 -3.83 -9.93
N GLY A 123 19.66 -5.06 -9.56
CA GLY A 123 20.82 -5.39 -8.73
C GLY A 123 20.51 -5.60 -7.25
N ALA A 124 19.26 -5.52 -6.81
CA ALA A 124 18.91 -5.77 -5.41
C ALA A 124 19.18 -7.24 -5.01
N ILE A 125 19.99 -7.45 -4.00
CA ILE A 125 20.40 -8.79 -3.52
C ILE A 125 19.60 -9.19 -2.28
N GLU A 126 19.67 -8.40 -1.23
CA GLU A 126 18.97 -8.62 0.03
C GLU A 126 17.75 -7.72 0.09
N LEU A 127 16.57 -8.32 -0.07
CA LEU A 127 15.30 -7.62 -0.01
C LEU A 127 14.63 -7.83 1.34
N HIS A 128 14.13 -6.74 1.89
CA HIS A 128 13.28 -6.72 3.07
C HIS A 128 11.96 -6.03 2.74
N ALA A 129 10.85 -6.63 3.15
CA ALA A 129 9.51 -6.14 2.92
C ALA A 129 8.92 -5.60 4.23
N ILE A 130 8.30 -4.42 4.18
CA ILE A 130 7.57 -3.85 5.30
C ILE A 130 6.13 -3.64 4.88
N LEU A 131 5.22 -4.40 5.50
CA LEU A 131 3.79 -4.29 5.29
C LEU A 131 3.22 -3.28 6.29
N GLY A 132 2.66 -2.19 5.81
CA GLY A 132 2.03 -1.19 6.65
C GLY A 132 0.62 -1.59 7.10
N PRO A 133 -0.06 -0.69 7.88
CA PRO A 133 -1.42 -0.89 8.33
C PRO A 133 -2.38 -1.17 7.17
N SER A 134 -3.27 -2.14 7.34
CA SER A 134 -4.25 -2.57 6.32
C SER A 134 -5.46 -3.22 6.98
N ILE A 135 -6.50 -3.48 6.23
CA ILE A 135 -7.67 -4.17 6.76
C ILE A 135 -7.35 -5.64 7.05
N CYS A 136 -7.70 -6.13 8.24
CA CYS A 136 -7.47 -7.52 8.63
C CYS A 136 -8.53 -8.48 8.05
N GLY A 137 -8.21 -9.78 8.03
CA GLY A 137 -9.13 -10.81 7.53
C GLY A 137 -10.45 -10.92 8.32
N GLY A 138 -10.44 -10.52 9.60
CA GLY A 138 -11.65 -10.46 10.43
C GLY A 138 -12.62 -9.34 10.04
N CYS A 139 -12.13 -8.30 9.35
CA CYS A 139 -12.92 -7.14 8.95
C CYS A 139 -13.17 -7.05 7.42
N TYR A 140 -12.36 -7.75 6.60
CA TYR A 140 -12.47 -7.67 5.15
C TYR A 140 -13.46 -8.70 4.60
N GLU A 141 -14.74 -8.43 4.80
CA GLU A 141 -15.84 -9.23 4.25
C GLU A 141 -15.90 -9.11 2.71
N VAL A 142 -16.12 -10.24 2.05
CA VAL A 142 -16.26 -10.33 0.59
C VAL A 142 -17.39 -11.31 0.23
N PRO A 143 -17.96 -11.23 -1.00
CA PRO A 143 -18.88 -12.25 -1.48
C PRO A 143 -18.22 -13.64 -1.49
N PHE A 144 -19.00 -14.68 -1.18
CA PHE A 144 -18.51 -16.07 -1.11
C PHE A 144 -17.74 -16.48 -2.38
N GLN A 145 -18.28 -16.19 -3.58
CA GLN A 145 -17.61 -16.54 -4.83
C GLN A 145 -16.25 -15.84 -4.96
N MET A 146 -16.17 -14.56 -4.59
CA MET A 146 -14.90 -13.82 -4.61
C MET A 146 -13.87 -14.44 -3.66
N GLN A 147 -14.30 -14.90 -2.48
CA GLN A 147 -13.40 -15.62 -1.58
C GLN A 147 -12.89 -16.90 -2.25
N GLN A 148 -13.78 -17.72 -2.85
CA GLN A 148 -13.39 -18.96 -3.53
C GLN A 148 -12.39 -18.71 -4.65
N ASP A 149 -12.63 -17.70 -5.49
CA ASP A 149 -11.75 -17.33 -6.61
C ASP A 149 -10.35 -16.96 -6.12
N VAL A 150 -10.26 -16.16 -5.04
CA VAL A 150 -8.96 -15.72 -4.50
C VAL A 150 -8.23 -16.88 -3.82
N ILE A 151 -8.91 -17.69 -3.00
CA ILE A 151 -8.23 -18.78 -2.27
C ILE A 151 -7.80 -19.95 -3.17
N ALA A 152 -8.37 -20.09 -4.35
CA ALA A 152 -7.91 -21.07 -5.34
C ALA A 152 -6.44 -20.85 -5.71
N GLU A 153 -6.02 -19.60 -5.88
CA GLU A 153 -4.64 -19.21 -6.20
C GLU A 153 -3.82 -18.85 -4.94
N HIS A 154 -4.49 -18.31 -3.91
CA HIS A 154 -3.88 -17.82 -2.68
C HIS A 154 -4.56 -18.43 -1.45
N PRO A 155 -4.35 -19.73 -1.15
CA PRO A 155 -5.08 -20.42 -0.06
C PRO A 155 -4.83 -19.79 1.33
N ARG A 156 -3.71 -19.09 1.52
CA ARG A 156 -3.43 -18.35 2.76
C ARG A 156 -4.30 -17.10 2.96
N ALA A 157 -5.02 -16.65 1.92
CA ALA A 157 -5.97 -15.55 2.01
C ALA A 157 -7.29 -15.94 2.69
N PHE A 158 -7.56 -17.23 2.91
CA PHE A 158 -8.80 -17.67 3.57
C PHE A 158 -8.96 -17.02 4.94
N ALA A 159 -10.10 -16.39 5.15
CA ALA A 159 -10.51 -15.86 6.44
C ALA A 159 -12.03 -15.99 6.63
N THR A 160 -12.46 -15.99 7.88
CA THR A 160 -13.84 -15.79 8.29
C THR A 160 -13.89 -14.50 9.07
N THR A 161 -14.83 -13.62 8.75
CA THR A 161 -14.97 -12.35 9.47
C THR A 161 -15.46 -12.55 10.88
N TYR A 162 -15.35 -11.53 11.75
CA TYR A 162 -15.91 -11.58 13.11
C TYR A 162 -17.44 -11.75 13.14
N LYS A 163 -18.11 -11.54 11.99
CA LYS A 163 -19.55 -11.78 11.82
C LYS A 163 -19.88 -13.19 11.34
N GLY A 164 -18.86 -14.04 11.11
CA GLY A 164 -19.03 -15.39 10.57
C GLY A 164 -19.26 -15.45 9.06
N THR A 165 -19.03 -14.35 8.34
CA THR A 165 -19.17 -14.24 6.88
C THR A 165 -17.84 -14.53 6.17
N PRO A 166 -17.86 -14.83 4.85
CA PRO A 166 -16.63 -14.99 4.07
C PRO A 166 -15.76 -13.73 4.11
N GLY A 167 -14.48 -13.90 4.39
CA GLY A 167 -13.49 -12.83 4.44
C GLY A 167 -12.20 -13.20 3.72
N LEU A 168 -11.33 -12.21 3.51
CA LEU A 168 -10.00 -12.41 2.95
C LEU A 168 -8.93 -11.75 3.84
N ASP A 169 -7.87 -12.49 4.15
CA ASP A 169 -6.67 -11.99 4.80
C ASP A 169 -5.56 -11.81 3.75
N LEU A 170 -5.54 -10.61 3.14
CA LEU A 170 -4.58 -10.31 2.08
C LEU A 170 -3.15 -10.26 2.63
N SER A 171 -2.96 -9.82 3.87
CA SER A 171 -1.64 -9.75 4.51
C SER A 171 -1.01 -11.13 4.68
N LYS A 172 -1.79 -12.14 5.14
CA LYS A 172 -1.28 -13.52 5.24
C LYS A 172 -0.90 -14.12 3.89
N ALA A 173 -1.68 -13.84 2.86
CA ALA A 173 -1.39 -14.31 1.51
C ALA A 173 -0.14 -13.64 0.94
N LEU A 174 -0.03 -12.32 1.09
CA LEU A 174 1.14 -11.54 0.66
C LEU A 174 2.43 -11.99 1.37
N ILE A 175 2.37 -12.22 2.68
CA ILE A 175 3.51 -12.75 3.45
C ILE A 175 3.95 -14.11 2.88
N ALA A 176 3.03 -14.99 2.55
CA ALA A 176 3.35 -16.29 1.97
C ALA A 176 4.07 -16.15 0.60
N GLU A 177 3.64 -15.21 -0.24
CA GLU A 177 4.33 -14.90 -1.50
C GLU A 177 5.75 -14.37 -1.29
N LEU A 178 5.93 -13.42 -0.36
CA LEU A 178 7.22 -12.82 -0.04
C LEU A 178 8.20 -13.87 0.51
N VAL A 179 7.74 -14.72 1.42
CA VAL A 179 8.54 -15.84 1.97
C VAL A 179 8.94 -16.81 0.86
N ALA A 180 7.99 -17.18 -0.02
CA ALA A 180 8.29 -18.06 -1.15
C ALA A 180 9.28 -17.41 -2.15
N ALA A 181 9.28 -16.09 -2.25
CA ALA A 181 10.25 -15.32 -3.03
C ALA A 181 11.60 -15.10 -2.31
N GLY A 182 11.78 -15.62 -1.09
CA GLY A 182 13.01 -15.45 -0.30
C GLY A 182 13.22 -14.03 0.20
N VAL A 183 12.14 -13.30 0.49
CA VAL A 183 12.16 -11.94 1.04
C VAL A 183 11.84 -11.99 2.52
N SER A 184 12.70 -11.40 3.36
CA SER A 184 12.42 -11.20 4.78
C SER A 184 11.35 -10.11 4.96
N TYR A 185 10.61 -10.14 6.06
CA TYR A 185 9.52 -9.18 6.23
C TYR A 185 9.29 -8.73 7.68
N GLU A 186 8.69 -7.55 7.80
CA GLU A 186 7.99 -7.05 8.98
C GLU A 186 6.55 -6.69 8.56
N ALA A 187 5.59 -6.85 9.46
CA ALA A 187 4.18 -6.55 9.18
C ALA A 187 3.53 -5.82 10.34
N SER A 188 2.80 -4.75 10.04
CA SER A 188 1.94 -4.08 10.99
C SER A 188 0.83 -5.03 11.46
N THR A 189 0.49 -4.93 12.74
CA THR A 189 -0.67 -5.62 13.33
C THR A 189 -1.92 -4.75 13.36
N SER A 190 -1.82 -3.47 12.99
CA SER A 190 -2.95 -2.53 13.01
C SER A 190 -3.93 -2.81 11.88
N CYS A 191 -5.20 -2.96 12.24
CA CYS A 191 -6.31 -3.07 11.28
C CYS A 191 -6.90 -1.67 11.03
N THR A 192 -6.85 -1.20 9.80
CA THR A 192 -7.36 0.14 9.42
C THR A 192 -8.86 0.31 9.67
N PHE A 193 -9.64 -0.79 9.63
CA PHE A 193 -11.07 -0.75 9.93
C PHE A 193 -11.34 -0.55 11.42
N GLU A 194 -10.54 -1.15 12.30
CA GLU A 194 -10.72 -1.12 13.76
C GLU A 194 -10.03 0.09 14.40
N ASP A 195 -8.87 0.47 13.85
CA ASP A 195 -8.08 1.57 14.38
C ASP A 195 -8.46 2.89 13.68
N GLU A 196 -9.10 3.78 14.43
CA GLU A 196 -9.54 5.10 13.94
C GLU A 196 -8.40 6.06 13.61
N MET A 197 -7.17 5.70 13.98
CA MET A 197 -5.97 6.45 13.57
C MET A 197 -5.70 6.38 12.07
N TYR A 198 -6.33 5.43 11.35
CA TYR A 198 -6.16 5.28 9.91
C TYR A 198 -7.45 5.56 9.15
N PHE A 199 -7.32 6.06 7.93
CA PHE A 199 -8.43 6.09 6.99
C PHE A 199 -8.78 4.66 6.57
N SER A 200 -10.09 4.36 6.49
CA SER A 200 -10.59 3.08 6.03
C SER A 200 -11.78 3.28 5.11
N HIS A 201 -11.64 2.83 3.88
CA HIS A 201 -12.71 2.86 2.86
C HIS A 201 -13.88 1.94 3.24
N ARG A 202 -13.58 0.82 3.91
CA ARG A 202 -14.60 -0.12 4.39
C ARG A 202 -15.41 0.46 5.55
N ARG A 203 -14.77 1.24 6.43
CA ARG A 203 -15.46 1.88 7.54
C ARG A 203 -16.28 3.08 7.08
N GLN A 204 -15.73 3.88 6.17
CA GLN A 204 -16.34 5.13 5.70
C GLN A 204 -15.95 5.43 4.25
N ASN A 205 -16.96 5.70 3.40
CA ASN A 205 -16.74 6.10 2.01
C ASN A 205 -17.70 7.27 1.68
N PRO A 206 -17.18 8.46 1.22
CA PRO A 206 -15.78 8.76 0.94
C PRO A 206 -14.91 8.87 2.19
N THR A 207 -13.58 8.75 2.02
CA THR A 207 -12.59 8.91 3.08
C THR A 207 -11.22 9.31 2.50
N GLY A 208 -10.33 9.84 3.34
CA GLY A 208 -8.97 10.17 2.97
C GLY A 208 -8.08 8.96 2.68
N ARG A 209 -6.81 9.24 2.41
CA ARG A 209 -5.75 8.22 2.24
C ARG A 209 -4.55 8.63 3.09
N PHE A 210 -4.00 7.66 3.82
CA PHE A 210 -2.67 7.75 4.41
C PHE A 210 -1.64 7.11 3.46
N ALA A 211 -0.35 7.25 3.76
CA ALA A 211 0.70 6.76 2.88
C ALA A 211 1.77 5.94 3.59
N GLY A 212 2.33 4.97 2.84
CA GLY A 212 3.66 4.46 3.09
C GLY A 212 4.67 5.22 2.23
N VAL A 213 5.78 5.63 2.84
CA VAL A 213 6.84 6.39 2.17
C VAL A 213 8.18 5.72 2.41
N VAL A 214 9.00 5.62 1.36
CA VAL A 214 10.35 5.03 1.44
C VAL A 214 11.30 5.79 0.55
N SER A 215 12.55 5.92 0.97
CA SER A 215 13.65 6.44 0.15
C SER A 215 14.92 5.60 0.31
N LEU A 216 15.75 5.61 -0.73
CA LEU A 216 17.06 4.96 -0.72
C LEU A 216 18.10 5.80 0.04
#